data_d20270e76f0647ec176f7ca6584fd946
#
_entry.id   d20270e76f0647ec176f7ca6584fd946
#
_cell.length_a   1.000
_cell.length_b   1.000
_cell.length_c   1.000
_cell.angle_alpha   90.00
_cell.angle_beta   90.00
_cell.angle_gamma   90.00
#
_symmetry.space_group_name_H-M   'P 1'
#
loop_
_entity.id
_entity.type
_entity.pdbx_description
1 polymer ?
#
loop_
_entity_poly.entity_id
_entity_poly.type
_entity_poly.pdbx_seq_one_letter_code
_entity_poly.pdbx_strand_id
1 'polypeptide(L)'
;LSLNRDVKGIITMCAPMENKTEGSIYEGFLEYARNFKKYEGKDQQTIDQEMEQFHPTETLKELSDTLNGVKEHVDEVIDPILVVQAEQDTMIDPQSANYIYNHVDSDEKEIKWYQHSGHVITIDKEKEKVFEDVYQFLESLEWTE
;
A
#
# COMPACT_ATOMS: atom_id res chain seq x y z
N LEU A 1 -8.85 -5.83 10.40
CA LEU A 1 -10.28 -5.45 10.40
C LEU A 1 -11.16 -6.65 10.08
N SER A 2 -10.81 -7.47 9.07
CA SER A 2 -11.58 -8.67 8.71
C SER A 2 -11.65 -9.70 9.82
N LEU A 3 -10.61 -9.85 10.63
CA LEU A 3 -10.58 -10.80 11.77
C LEU A 3 -11.60 -10.49 12.88
N ASN A 4 -12.15 -9.28 12.90
CA ASN A 4 -13.03 -8.81 13.97
C ASN A 4 -14.39 -8.26 13.47
N ARG A 5 -14.62 -8.24 12.16
CA ARG A 5 -15.83 -7.68 11.55
C ARG A 5 -16.20 -8.45 10.28
N ASP A 6 -17.49 -8.61 10.08
CA ASP A 6 -18.04 -9.09 8.82
C ASP A 6 -17.84 -8.01 7.75
N VAL A 7 -16.89 -8.24 6.83
CA VAL A 7 -16.64 -7.38 5.66
C VAL A 7 -17.02 -8.14 4.39
N LYS A 8 -17.45 -7.46 3.35
CA LYS A 8 -17.89 -8.09 2.09
C LYS A 8 -16.71 -8.37 1.15
N GLY A 9 -15.63 -7.63 1.32
CA GLY A 9 -14.40 -7.81 0.56
C GLY A 9 -13.32 -6.84 1.03
N ILE A 10 -12.09 -7.10 0.61
CA ILE A 10 -10.90 -6.35 0.98
C ILE A 10 -10.21 -5.87 -0.30
N ILE A 11 -9.74 -4.63 -0.29
CA ILE A 11 -8.90 -4.10 -1.36
C ILE A 11 -7.62 -3.59 -0.73
N THR A 12 -6.48 -4.09 -1.16
CA THR A 12 -5.16 -3.58 -0.79
C THR A 12 -4.55 -2.81 -1.95
N MET A 13 -3.97 -1.64 -1.69
CA MET A 13 -3.33 -0.81 -2.71
C MET A 13 -1.91 -0.47 -2.27
N CYS A 14 -0.91 -1.01 -2.97
CA CYS A 14 0.51 -0.83 -2.67
C CYS A 14 0.82 -1.05 -1.17
N ALA A 15 0.22 -2.09 -0.59
CA ALA A 15 0.30 -2.37 0.83
C ALA A 15 1.64 -3.03 1.20
N PRO A 16 2.32 -2.55 2.26
CA PRO A 16 3.60 -3.11 2.68
C PRO A 16 3.41 -4.48 3.35
N MET A 17 4.13 -5.49 2.89
CA MET A 17 4.25 -6.81 3.54
C MET A 17 5.66 -7.35 3.46
N GLU A 18 6.40 -7.10 2.37
CA GLU A 18 7.81 -7.43 2.25
C GLU A 18 8.66 -6.18 2.51
N ASN A 19 9.71 -6.36 3.27
CA ASN A 19 10.62 -5.28 3.58
C ASN A 19 11.75 -5.23 2.54
N LYS A 20 11.85 -4.14 1.81
CA LYS A 20 13.17 -3.63 1.44
C LYS A 20 13.93 -3.43 2.76
N THR A 21 15.25 -3.49 2.74
CA THR A 21 16.07 -3.25 3.95
C THR A 21 15.58 -1.99 4.69
N GLU A 22 15.67 -1.96 6.02
CA GLU A 22 15.24 -0.81 6.85
C GLU A 22 15.73 0.54 6.30
N GLY A 23 16.96 0.57 5.75
CA GLY A 23 17.52 1.76 5.10
C GLY A 23 16.75 2.20 3.84
N SER A 24 16.26 1.27 3.02
CA SER A 24 15.54 1.63 1.79
C SER A 24 14.12 2.12 2.05
N ILE A 25 13.47 1.65 3.11
CA ILE A 25 12.17 2.17 3.55
C ILE A 25 12.34 3.61 4.05
N TYR A 26 13.38 3.86 4.85
CA TYR A 26 13.70 5.20 5.35
C TYR A 26 13.96 6.18 4.21
N GLU A 27 14.80 5.81 3.26
CA GLU A 27 15.10 6.65 2.08
C GLU A 27 13.85 6.91 1.23
N GLY A 28 13.04 5.89 0.96
CA GLY A 28 11.79 6.02 0.23
C GLY A 28 10.80 6.96 0.94
N PHE A 29 10.72 6.88 2.26
CA PHE A 29 9.85 7.76 3.05
C PHE A 29 10.33 9.22 3.05
N LEU A 30 11.65 9.45 3.10
CA LEU A 30 12.22 10.78 2.95
C LEU A 30 11.97 11.37 1.55
N GLU A 31 12.12 10.57 0.51
CA GLU A 31 11.84 10.98 -0.86
C GLU A 31 10.35 11.36 -1.05
N TYR A 32 9.45 10.51 -0.57
CA TYR A 32 8.01 10.78 -0.57
C TYR A 32 7.68 12.09 0.16
N ALA A 33 8.19 12.27 1.38
CA ALA A 33 7.95 13.49 2.16
C ALA A 33 8.43 14.74 1.43
N ARG A 34 9.59 14.71 0.77
CA ARG A 34 10.08 15.81 -0.06
C ARG A 34 9.19 16.10 -1.25
N ASN A 35 8.75 15.06 -1.96
CA ASN A 35 7.89 15.20 -3.14
C ASN A 35 6.50 15.74 -2.73
N PHE A 36 5.95 15.30 -1.60
CA PHE A 36 4.70 15.80 -1.06
C PHE A 36 4.78 17.30 -0.74
N LYS A 37 5.87 17.75 -0.10
CA LYS A 37 6.10 19.17 0.19
C LYS A 37 6.22 20.04 -1.09
N LYS A 38 6.83 19.50 -2.15
CA LYS A 38 6.83 20.16 -3.47
C LYS A 38 5.42 20.28 -4.06
N TYR A 39 4.63 19.21 -3.93
CA TYR A 39 3.23 19.21 -4.36
C TYR A 39 2.38 20.25 -3.61
N GLU A 40 2.67 20.48 -2.31
CA GLU A 40 2.07 21.55 -1.52
C GLU A 40 2.52 22.97 -1.95
N GLY A 41 3.43 23.07 -2.91
CA GLY A 41 3.91 24.35 -3.43
C GLY A 41 4.98 25.04 -2.56
N LYS A 42 5.62 24.30 -1.65
CA LYS A 42 6.71 24.82 -0.82
C LYS A 42 7.97 25.05 -1.67
N ASP A 43 8.69 26.11 -1.38
CA ASP A 43 9.99 26.38 -1.99
C ASP A 43 11.08 25.46 -1.43
N GLN A 44 12.18 25.30 -2.19
CA GLN A 44 13.25 24.37 -1.86
C GLN A 44 13.89 24.65 -0.49
N GLN A 45 14.04 25.92 -0.11
CA GLN A 45 14.66 26.29 1.17
C GLN A 45 13.79 25.86 2.35
N THR A 46 12.48 26.06 2.26
CA THR A 46 11.50 25.61 3.26
C THR A 46 11.50 24.09 3.37
N ILE A 47 11.53 23.39 2.22
CA ILE A 47 11.61 21.92 2.19
C ILE A 47 12.85 21.43 2.92
N ASP A 48 14.02 21.97 2.62
CA ASP A 48 15.27 21.52 3.21
C ASP A 48 15.28 21.76 4.73
N GLN A 49 14.78 22.89 5.21
CA GLN A 49 14.67 23.18 6.65
C GLN A 49 13.70 22.24 7.38
N GLU A 50 12.55 21.94 6.79
CA GLU A 50 11.59 21.00 7.39
C GLU A 50 12.11 19.55 7.37
N MET A 51 12.84 19.17 6.32
CA MET A 51 13.43 17.84 6.22
C MET A 51 14.60 17.60 7.16
N GLU A 52 15.37 18.64 7.53
CA GLU A 52 16.40 18.53 8.58
C GLU A 52 15.84 18.17 9.95
N GLN A 53 14.58 18.54 10.22
CA GLN A 53 13.89 18.21 11.48
C GLN A 53 13.04 16.93 11.40
N PHE A 54 12.95 16.35 10.21
CA PHE A 54 12.10 15.19 9.97
C PHE A 54 12.88 13.89 10.21
N HIS A 55 12.63 13.25 11.35
CA HIS A 55 13.27 12.01 11.76
C HIS A 55 12.21 10.91 11.99
N PRO A 56 11.76 10.20 10.95
CA PRO A 56 10.66 9.24 11.04
C PRO A 56 11.04 7.88 11.69
N THR A 57 12.18 7.78 12.35
CA THR A 57 12.72 6.51 12.86
C THR A 57 11.76 5.79 13.83
N GLU A 58 11.11 6.53 14.71
CA GLU A 58 10.16 5.97 15.68
C GLU A 58 8.88 5.50 14.98
N THR A 59 8.34 6.32 14.07
CA THR A 59 7.18 5.95 13.23
C THR A 59 7.45 4.73 12.36
N LEU A 60 8.64 4.61 11.79
CA LEU A 60 9.02 3.45 10.96
C LEU A 60 9.17 2.18 11.80
N LYS A 61 9.65 2.31 13.05
CA LYS A 61 9.70 1.18 13.98
C LYS A 61 8.29 0.70 14.33
N GLU A 62 7.39 1.61 14.69
CA GLU A 62 5.98 1.28 14.98
C GLU A 62 5.30 0.63 13.78
N LEU A 63 5.58 1.11 12.57
CA LEU A 63 5.09 0.50 11.33
C LEU A 63 5.62 -0.93 11.18
N SER A 64 6.92 -1.14 11.38
CA SER A 64 7.55 -2.46 11.27
C SER A 64 6.97 -3.44 12.30
N ASP A 65 6.78 -3.02 13.54
CA ASP A 65 6.17 -3.83 14.60
C ASP A 65 4.72 -4.19 14.25
N THR A 66 3.96 -3.24 13.71
CA THR A 66 2.58 -3.47 13.24
C THR A 66 2.54 -4.47 12.08
N LEU A 67 3.43 -4.33 11.08
CA LEU A 67 3.49 -5.23 9.93
C LEU A 67 3.87 -6.66 10.33
N ASN A 68 4.77 -6.82 11.29
CA ASN A 68 5.10 -8.14 11.83
C ASN A 68 3.88 -8.80 12.47
N GLY A 69 3.11 -8.06 13.26
CA GLY A 69 1.86 -8.54 13.84
C GLY A 69 0.80 -8.89 12.76
N VAL A 70 0.71 -8.12 11.68
CA VAL A 70 -0.20 -8.42 10.56
C VAL A 70 0.23 -9.70 9.82
N LYS A 71 1.54 -9.89 9.61
CA LYS A 71 2.07 -11.10 8.95
C LYS A 71 1.71 -12.40 9.66
N GLU A 72 1.64 -12.37 10.99
CA GLU A 72 1.26 -13.55 11.79
C GLU A 72 -0.18 -14.00 11.58
N HIS A 73 -1.04 -13.14 10.99
CA HIS A 73 -2.48 -13.35 10.85
C HIS A 73 -2.99 -13.18 9.40
N VAL A 74 -2.10 -13.02 8.43
CA VAL A 74 -2.51 -12.80 7.04
C VAL A 74 -3.24 -14.00 6.43
N ASP A 75 -2.91 -15.21 6.87
CA ASP A 75 -3.55 -16.47 6.51
C ASP A 75 -4.96 -16.65 7.10
N GLU A 76 -5.36 -15.82 8.08
CA GLU A 76 -6.73 -15.81 8.61
C GLU A 76 -7.69 -14.98 7.74
N VAL A 77 -7.20 -14.31 6.69
CA VAL A 77 -8.02 -13.53 5.75
C VAL A 77 -8.68 -14.47 4.75
N ILE A 78 -9.99 -14.67 4.91
CA ILE A 78 -10.84 -15.55 4.10
C ILE A 78 -11.83 -14.78 3.20
N ASP A 79 -12.01 -13.49 3.44
CA ASP A 79 -12.93 -12.63 2.66
C ASP A 79 -12.40 -12.44 1.23
N PRO A 80 -13.28 -12.18 0.23
CA PRO A 80 -12.87 -11.82 -1.12
C PRO A 80 -11.86 -10.67 -1.13
N ILE A 81 -10.75 -10.80 -1.88
CA ILE A 81 -9.69 -9.81 -1.86
C ILE A 81 -9.17 -9.43 -3.25
N LEU A 82 -9.07 -8.12 -3.50
CA LEU A 82 -8.36 -7.54 -4.63
C LEU A 82 -7.03 -6.92 -4.16
N VAL A 83 -5.93 -7.44 -4.68
CA VAL A 83 -4.58 -6.90 -4.43
C VAL A 83 -4.16 -6.02 -5.60
N VAL A 84 -3.97 -4.74 -5.36
CA VAL A 84 -3.58 -3.73 -6.37
C VAL A 84 -2.14 -3.30 -6.12
N GLN A 85 -1.26 -3.41 -7.12
CA GLN A 85 0.15 -3.07 -6.98
C GLN A 85 0.71 -2.32 -8.19
N ALA A 86 1.44 -1.24 -7.91
CA ALA A 86 2.23 -0.50 -8.88
C ALA A 86 3.61 -1.14 -9.04
N GLU A 87 4.04 -1.41 -10.30
CA GLU A 87 5.36 -1.99 -10.57
C GLU A 87 6.51 -0.99 -10.31
N GLN A 88 6.24 0.32 -10.45
CA GLN A 88 7.22 1.38 -10.22
C GLN A 88 7.16 1.95 -8.79
N ASP A 89 6.64 1.16 -7.84
CA ASP A 89 6.62 1.57 -6.44
C ASP A 89 8.04 1.62 -5.85
N THR A 90 8.48 2.84 -5.51
CA THR A 90 9.80 3.06 -4.91
C THR A 90 9.75 3.03 -3.38
N MET A 91 8.57 3.19 -2.77
CA MET A 91 8.41 3.15 -1.31
C MET A 91 8.26 1.74 -0.78
N ILE A 92 7.35 0.96 -1.37
CA ILE A 92 7.03 -0.39 -0.94
C ILE A 92 7.62 -1.38 -1.93
N ASP A 93 8.12 -2.51 -1.43
CA ASP A 93 8.55 -3.59 -2.31
C ASP A 93 7.34 -4.18 -3.03
N PRO A 94 7.29 -4.17 -4.38
CA PRO A 94 6.18 -4.75 -5.12
C PRO A 94 5.94 -6.24 -4.80
N GLN A 95 6.94 -6.98 -4.30
CA GLN A 95 6.78 -8.36 -3.83
C GLN A 95 5.81 -8.48 -2.65
N SER A 96 5.52 -7.39 -1.95
CA SER A 96 4.48 -7.34 -0.92
C SER A 96 3.11 -7.80 -1.44
N ALA A 97 2.76 -7.45 -2.68
CA ALA A 97 1.52 -7.89 -3.31
C ALA A 97 1.49 -9.41 -3.54
N ASN A 98 2.61 -9.99 -4.00
CA ASN A 98 2.74 -11.44 -4.13
C ASN A 98 2.66 -12.13 -2.77
N TYR A 99 3.26 -11.54 -1.72
CA TYR A 99 3.17 -12.07 -0.38
C TYR A 99 1.70 -12.14 0.09
N ILE A 100 0.96 -11.03 0.00
CA ILE A 100 -0.46 -10.98 0.37
C ILE A 100 -1.24 -12.04 -0.40
N TYR A 101 -1.16 -12.02 -1.73
CA TYR A 101 -1.90 -12.94 -2.60
C TYR A 101 -1.64 -14.41 -2.29
N ASN A 102 -0.41 -14.77 -1.96
CA ASN A 102 -0.02 -16.16 -1.71
C ASN A 102 -0.35 -16.64 -0.29
N HIS A 103 -0.50 -15.73 0.69
CA HIS A 103 -0.68 -16.11 2.09
C HIS A 103 -2.11 -15.94 2.62
N VAL A 104 -2.96 -15.15 1.96
CA VAL A 104 -4.39 -15.09 2.33
C VAL A 104 -5.07 -16.42 1.98
N ASP A 105 -5.98 -16.89 2.84
CA ASP A 105 -6.75 -18.15 2.67
C ASP A 105 -8.12 -17.87 2.02
N SER A 106 -8.23 -16.79 1.26
CA SER A 106 -9.43 -16.46 0.50
C SER A 106 -9.54 -17.34 -0.75
N ASP A 107 -10.74 -17.90 -0.98
CA ASP A 107 -11.08 -18.60 -2.22
C ASP A 107 -11.28 -17.63 -3.40
N GLU A 108 -11.65 -16.40 -3.12
CA GLU A 108 -11.91 -15.33 -4.11
C GLU A 108 -10.83 -14.26 -4.01
N LYS A 109 -9.70 -14.47 -4.68
CA LYS A 109 -8.58 -13.53 -4.66
C LYS A 109 -8.08 -13.17 -6.05
N GLU A 110 -7.85 -11.89 -6.28
CA GLU A 110 -7.32 -11.35 -7.52
C GLU A 110 -6.14 -10.42 -7.25
N ILE A 111 -5.16 -10.39 -8.17
CA ILE A 111 -4.04 -9.45 -8.15
C ILE A 111 -3.98 -8.67 -9.45
N LYS A 112 -3.86 -7.35 -9.37
CA LYS A 112 -3.73 -6.43 -10.51
C LYS A 112 -2.42 -5.66 -10.43
N TRP A 113 -1.69 -5.65 -11.53
CA TRP A 113 -0.42 -4.97 -11.69
C TRP A 113 -0.53 -3.76 -12.63
N TYR A 114 0.12 -2.64 -12.25
CA TYR A 114 0.10 -1.39 -13.00
C TYR A 114 1.53 -0.97 -13.31
N GLN A 115 1.90 -1.09 -14.58
CA GLN A 115 3.31 -1.01 -15.04
C GLN A 115 3.88 0.41 -15.03
N HIS A 116 3.03 1.43 -15.09
CA HIS A 116 3.44 2.82 -15.29
C HIS A 116 3.15 3.73 -14.10
N SER A 117 2.69 3.17 -13.00
CA SER A 117 2.31 3.89 -11.79
C SER A 117 3.27 3.61 -10.64
N GLY A 118 3.44 4.60 -9.76
CA GLY A 118 4.18 4.52 -8.51
C GLY A 118 3.25 4.32 -7.32
N HIS A 119 3.79 4.53 -6.10
CA HIS A 119 3.13 4.20 -4.83
C HIS A 119 1.74 4.79 -4.66
N VAL A 120 1.53 6.07 -5.01
CA VAL A 120 0.21 6.72 -4.86
C VAL A 120 -0.63 6.48 -6.11
N ILE A 121 -0.98 5.23 -6.33
CA ILE A 121 -1.57 4.70 -7.55
C ILE A 121 -2.90 5.37 -7.93
N THR A 122 -3.63 5.90 -6.96
CA THR A 122 -4.93 6.55 -7.16
C THR A 122 -4.88 7.94 -7.79
N ILE A 123 -3.69 8.52 -7.91
CA ILE A 123 -3.49 9.84 -8.56
C ILE A 123 -2.47 9.78 -9.70
N ASP A 124 -1.92 8.60 -9.99
CA ASP A 124 -0.89 8.41 -11.01
C ASP A 124 -1.50 8.09 -12.41
N LYS A 125 -0.64 7.75 -13.35
CA LYS A 125 -0.94 7.63 -14.79
C LYS A 125 -2.05 6.62 -15.12
N GLU A 126 -2.17 5.55 -14.35
CA GLU A 126 -3.14 4.48 -14.59
C GLU A 126 -4.36 4.54 -13.64
N LYS A 127 -4.58 5.65 -12.95
CA LYS A 127 -5.65 5.81 -11.95
C LYS A 127 -7.05 5.44 -12.47
N GLU A 128 -7.37 5.79 -13.72
CA GLU A 128 -8.67 5.48 -14.31
C GLU A 128 -8.89 3.96 -14.43
N LYS A 129 -7.82 3.23 -14.80
CA LYS A 129 -7.84 1.77 -14.85
C LYS A 129 -7.94 1.17 -13.45
N VAL A 130 -7.24 1.75 -12.47
CA VAL A 130 -7.36 1.33 -11.06
C VAL A 130 -8.80 1.47 -10.58
N PHE A 131 -9.43 2.61 -10.85
CA PHE A 131 -10.82 2.85 -10.45
C PHE A 131 -11.78 1.89 -11.12
N GLU A 132 -11.59 1.59 -12.39
CA GLU A 132 -12.41 0.62 -13.13
C GLU A 132 -12.26 -0.79 -12.55
N ASP A 133 -11.03 -1.27 -12.33
CA ASP A 133 -10.76 -2.59 -11.75
C ASP A 133 -11.33 -2.72 -10.33
N VAL A 134 -11.20 -1.66 -9.51
CA VAL A 134 -11.80 -1.59 -8.17
C VAL A 134 -13.33 -1.62 -8.25
N TYR A 135 -13.93 -0.85 -9.16
CA TYR A 135 -15.37 -0.83 -9.34
C TYR A 135 -15.89 -2.21 -9.75
N GLN A 136 -15.23 -2.88 -10.69
CA GLN A 136 -15.62 -4.23 -11.14
C GLN A 136 -15.53 -5.25 -10.00
N PHE A 137 -14.49 -5.17 -9.17
CA PHE A 137 -14.38 -6.02 -7.99
C PHE A 137 -15.53 -5.76 -7.00
N LEU A 138 -15.85 -4.50 -6.72
CA LEU A 138 -16.96 -4.14 -5.82
C LEU A 138 -18.33 -4.63 -6.37
N GLU A 139 -18.56 -4.54 -7.69
CA GLU A 139 -19.78 -5.04 -8.31
C GLU A 139 -19.90 -6.57 -8.29
N SER A 140 -18.77 -7.28 -8.22
CA SER A 140 -18.77 -8.75 -8.12
C SER A 140 -19.11 -9.29 -6.73
N LEU A 141 -19.05 -8.46 -5.69
CA LEU A 141 -19.33 -8.86 -4.32
C LEU A 141 -20.83 -9.04 -4.09
N GLU A 142 -21.21 -10.02 -3.28
CA GLU A 142 -22.59 -10.22 -2.86
C GLU A 142 -22.99 -9.20 -1.79
N TRP A 143 -23.78 -8.20 -2.21
CA TRP A 143 -24.38 -7.22 -1.32
C TRP A 143 -25.76 -7.72 -0.85
N THR A 144 -25.82 -8.32 0.34
CA THR A 144 -27.13 -8.61 0.97
C THR A 144 -27.69 -7.33 1.59
N GLU A 145 -28.95 -7.02 1.25
CA GLU A 145 -29.74 -5.97 1.91
C GLU A 145 -29.95 -6.22 3.38
#